data_15f85cb5a61fdf864b9c0dfd2e1148fc
#
_entry.id   15f85cb5a61fdf864b9c0dfd2e1148fc
#
_cell.length_a   1.000
_cell.length_b   1.000
_cell.length_c   1.000
_cell.angle_alpha   90.00
_cell.angle_beta   90.00
_cell.angle_gamma   90.00
#
_symmetry.space_group_name_H-M   'P 1'
#
loop_
_entity.id
_entity.type
_entity.pdbx_description
1 polymer ?
#
loop_
_entity_poly.entity_id
_entity_poly.type
_entity_poly.pdbx_seq_one_letter_code
_entity_poly.pdbx_strand_id
1 'polypeptide(L)'
;MQTTVLFLVLIQMPSATAEDAVDQAPGPMEEITVIGDKSLLQLEQEYIHAEDNFFDAFNALVDDWRYEIVCDNEAPTGTRIKLRTCRSRHQMELQSEEGKSYFLRGHNDPAALAAFNMYDKNMRDRIAELADENPRLLEALI
;
A
#
# COMPACT_ATOMS: atom_id res chain seq x y z
N MET A 1 38.14 -50.66 40.83
CA MET A 1 37.10 -50.23 41.76
C MET A 1 37.02 -48.72 41.70
N GLN A 2 36.08 -48.20 40.96
CA GLN A 2 35.93 -46.78 40.77
C GLN A 2 34.50 -46.41 41.19
N THR A 3 34.39 -45.67 42.30
CA THR A 3 33.13 -45.35 42.97
C THR A 3 32.62 -44.05 42.33
N THR A 4 31.52 -44.14 41.58
CA THR A 4 30.83 -43.01 40.97
C THR A 4 29.95 -42.34 42.05
N VAL A 5 30.26 -41.13 42.44
CA VAL A 5 29.46 -40.28 43.32
C VAL A 5 28.43 -39.53 42.49
N LEU A 6 27.16 -39.87 42.70
CA LEU A 6 26.01 -39.24 42.07
C LEU A 6 25.64 -37.98 42.85
N PHE A 7 25.94 -36.80 42.29
CA PHE A 7 25.51 -35.49 42.87
C PHE A 7 24.09 -35.19 42.52
N LEU A 8 23.19 -35.28 43.45
CA LEU A 8 21.77 -34.91 43.34
C LEU A 8 21.64 -33.40 43.58
N VAL A 9 21.49 -32.60 42.51
CA VAL A 9 21.21 -31.17 42.62
C VAL A 9 19.73 -30.97 42.76
N LEU A 10 19.31 -30.61 43.99
CA LEU A 10 17.95 -30.17 44.31
C LEU A 10 17.78 -28.72 43.82
N ILE A 11 17.03 -28.57 42.72
CA ILE A 11 16.60 -27.25 42.25
C ILE A 11 15.44 -26.78 43.12
N GLN A 12 15.66 -25.86 43.99
CA GLN A 12 14.61 -25.15 44.73
C GLN A 12 13.98 -24.10 43.83
N MET A 13 12.72 -24.32 43.42
CA MET A 13 11.91 -23.31 42.74
C MET A 13 11.42 -22.28 43.79
N PRO A 14 11.67 -21.00 43.57
CA PRO A 14 11.05 -19.97 44.38
C PRO A 14 9.54 -19.92 44.09
N SER A 15 8.73 -20.09 45.13
CA SER A 15 7.30 -19.83 45.08
C SER A 15 7.08 -18.35 44.82
N ALA A 16 6.61 -17.98 43.65
CA ALA A 16 6.13 -16.64 43.37
C ALA A 16 4.82 -16.44 44.08
N THR A 17 4.87 -15.64 45.16
CA THR A 17 3.68 -15.10 45.81
C THR A 17 2.99 -14.15 44.85
N ALA A 18 1.76 -14.49 44.47
CA ALA A 18 0.87 -13.60 43.75
C ALA A 18 0.28 -12.61 44.76
N GLU A 19 0.95 -11.45 44.86
CA GLU A 19 0.40 -10.29 45.58
C GLU A 19 0.69 -9.05 44.74
N ASP A 20 -0.37 -8.26 44.61
CA ASP A 20 -0.51 -6.96 43.92
C ASP A 20 -0.90 -6.98 42.45
N ALA A 21 -2.11 -7.54 42.16
CA ALA A 21 -2.95 -6.95 41.15
C ALA A 21 -3.42 -5.58 41.69
N VAL A 22 -2.63 -4.53 41.45
CA VAL A 22 -3.07 -3.16 41.65
C VAL A 22 -4.23 -2.94 40.69
N ASP A 23 -5.44 -2.90 41.22
CA ASP A 23 -6.66 -2.44 40.60
C ASP A 23 -6.45 -0.95 40.20
N GLN A 24 -5.75 -0.74 39.08
CA GLN A 24 -5.69 0.56 38.44
C GLN A 24 -7.05 0.79 37.79
N ALA A 25 -7.92 1.46 38.53
CA ALA A 25 -9.11 2.05 37.93
C ALA A 25 -8.71 2.76 36.62
N PRO A 26 -9.40 2.49 35.49
CA PRO A 26 -9.09 3.16 34.24
C PRO A 26 -9.12 4.67 34.50
N GLY A 27 -7.96 5.32 34.34
CA GLY A 27 -7.89 6.77 34.41
C GLY A 27 -8.91 7.40 33.46
N PRO A 28 -9.37 8.61 33.71
CA PRO A 28 -10.31 9.29 32.81
C PRO A 28 -9.73 9.22 31.41
N MET A 29 -10.50 8.63 30.47
CA MET A 29 -10.13 8.63 29.07
C MET A 29 -10.07 10.07 28.60
N GLU A 30 -8.88 10.51 28.19
CA GLU A 30 -8.69 11.83 27.63
C GLU A 30 -9.43 11.87 26.30
N GLU A 31 -10.54 12.61 26.23
CA GLU A 31 -11.28 12.80 25.00
C GLU A 31 -10.48 13.72 24.08
N ILE A 32 -9.81 13.13 23.08
CA ILE A 32 -9.11 13.92 22.06
C ILE A 32 -10.15 14.35 21.03
N THR A 33 -10.65 15.58 21.14
CA THR A 33 -11.51 16.19 20.12
C THR A 33 -10.64 16.70 18.99
N VAL A 34 -10.62 15.99 17.86
CA VAL A 34 -9.97 16.47 16.62
C VAL A 34 -10.98 17.38 15.90
N ILE A 35 -10.75 18.68 15.96
CA ILE A 35 -11.52 19.66 15.20
C ILE A 35 -10.81 19.83 13.86
N GLY A 36 -11.37 19.24 12.78
CA GLY A 36 -10.91 19.49 11.43
C GLY A 36 -11.76 20.60 10.79
N ASP A 37 -11.13 21.55 10.12
CA ASP A 37 -11.81 22.64 9.40
C ASP A 37 -12.60 22.15 8.18
N LYS A 38 -12.31 20.92 7.70
CA LYS A 38 -12.92 20.33 6.51
C LYS A 38 -13.55 18.98 6.83
N SER A 39 -14.69 18.69 6.19
CA SER A 39 -15.32 17.37 6.25
C SER A 39 -14.50 16.33 5.46
N LEU A 40 -14.63 15.04 5.81
CA LEU A 40 -14.01 13.95 5.04
C LEU A 40 -14.36 14.00 3.55
N LEU A 41 -15.62 14.33 3.22
CA LEU A 41 -16.07 14.45 1.84
C LEU A 41 -15.33 15.57 1.09
N GLN A 42 -15.11 16.71 1.75
CA GLN A 42 -14.37 17.82 1.15
C GLN A 42 -12.91 17.46 0.92
N LEU A 43 -12.28 16.77 1.88
CA LEU A 43 -10.89 16.29 1.75
C LEU A 43 -10.76 15.25 0.63
N GLU A 44 -11.73 14.35 0.50
CA GLU A 44 -11.77 13.37 -0.59
C GLU A 44 -11.90 14.05 -1.96
N GLN A 45 -12.76 15.05 -2.08
CA GLN A 45 -12.90 15.80 -3.32
C GLN A 45 -11.64 16.59 -3.68
N GLU A 46 -11.01 17.24 -2.70
CA GLU A 46 -9.74 17.94 -2.90
C GLU A 46 -8.62 16.99 -3.33
N TYR A 47 -8.56 15.81 -2.70
CA TYR A 47 -7.61 14.76 -3.08
C TYR A 47 -7.82 14.32 -4.53
N ILE A 48 -9.06 14.00 -4.92
CA ILE A 48 -9.38 13.59 -6.29
C ILE A 48 -9.01 14.70 -7.30
N HIS A 49 -9.30 15.96 -6.97
CA HIS A 49 -8.93 17.08 -7.82
C HIS A 49 -7.42 17.26 -7.96
N ALA A 50 -6.67 17.12 -6.88
CA ALA A 50 -5.22 17.21 -6.92
C ALA A 50 -4.62 16.06 -7.76
N GLU A 51 -5.15 14.85 -7.60
CA GLU A 51 -4.76 13.68 -8.37
C GLU A 51 -5.07 13.85 -9.87
N ASP A 52 -6.27 14.33 -10.21
CA ASP A 52 -6.64 14.62 -11.61
C ASP A 52 -5.71 15.66 -12.24
N ASN A 53 -5.45 16.76 -11.54
CA ASN A 53 -4.54 17.79 -12.01
C ASN A 53 -3.12 17.26 -12.25
N PHE A 54 -2.64 16.39 -11.35
CA PHE A 54 -1.33 15.74 -11.52
C PHE A 54 -1.31 14.82 -12.74
N PHE A 55 -2.32 13.97 -12.91
CA PHE A 55 -2.39 13.04 -14.04
C PHE A 55 -2.55 13.77 -15.37
N ASP A 56 -3.35 14.83 -15.42
CA ASP A 56 -3.50 15.65 -16.62
C ASP A 56 -2.17 16.31 -17.00
N ALA A 57 -1.46 16.87 -16.02
CA ALA A 57 -0.15 17.48 -16.25
C ALA A 57 0.89 16.44 -16.68
N PHE A 58 0.91 15.27 -16.05
CA PHE A 58 1.79 14.16 -16.41
C PHE A 58 1.50 13.64 -17.82
N ASN A 59 0.23 13.35 -18.13
CA ASN A 59 -0.19 12.84 -19.44
C ASN A 59 0.13 13.81 -20.58
N ALA A 60 0.14 15.13 -20.30
CA ALA A 60 0.51 16.15 -21.27
C ALA A 60 2.03 16.19 -21.57
N LEU A 61 2.86 15.64 -20.70
CA LEU A 61 4.32 15.66 -20.79
C LEU A 61 4.90 14.32 -21.26
N VAL A 62 4.16 13.22 -21.08
CA VAL A 62 4.64 11.89 -21.43
C VAL A 62 4.53 11.64 -22.93
N ASP A 63 5.63 11.21 -23.56
CA ASP A 63 5.69 10.94 -25.01
C ASP A 63 5.16 9.54 -25.37
N ASP A 64 5.28 8.58 -24.45
CA ASP A 64 4.86 7.20 -24.65
C ASP A 64 3.46 6.97 -24.06
N TRP A 65 2.48 6.75 -24.94
CA TRP A 65 1.09 6.52 -24.59
C TRP A 65 0.87 5.39 -23.55
N ARG A 66 1.81 4.46 -23.44
CA ARG A 66 1.76 3.37 -22.47
C ARG A 66 1.84 3.87 -21.02
N TYR A 67 2.49 5.01 -20.81
CA TYR A 67 2.58 5.64 -19.50
C TYR A 67 1.39 6.56 -19.17
N GLU A 68 0.53 6.88 -20.16
CA GLU A 68 -0.69 7.65 -19.87
C GLU A 68 -1.50 7.01 -18.75
N ILE A 69 -1.87 7.80 -17.75
CA ILE A 69 -2.70 7.36 -16.63
C ILE A 69 -4.16 7.61 -16.98
N VAL A 70 -4.97 6.58 -16.85
CA VAL A 70 -6.42 6.62 -17.07
C VAL A 70 -7.12 6.21 -15.78
N CYS A 71 -8.11 7.02 -15.37
CA CYS A 71 -8.92 6.77 -14.18
C CYS A 71 -10.33 6.34 -14.58
N ASP A 72 -10.75 5.19 -14.10
CA ASP A 72 -12.08 4.62 -14.33
C ASP A 72 -12.76 4.23 -13.02
N ASN A 73 -14.11 4.23 -13.03
CA ASN A 73 -14.90 3.73 -11.92
C ASN A 73 -15.25 2.27 -12.16
N GLU A 74 -14.52 1.37 -11.56
CA GLU A 74 -14.66 -0.08 -11.72
C GLU A 74 -15.28 -0.72 -10.48
N ALA A 75 -16.14 -1.72 -10.69
CA ALA A 75 -16.66 -2.56 -9.62
C ALA A 75 -15.80 -3.84 -9.53
N PRO A 76 -15.06 -4.06 -8.43
CA PRO A 76 -14.32 -5.29 -8.23
C PRO A 76 -15.24 -6.53 -8.30
N THR A 77 -14.68 -7.66 -8.73
CA THR A 77 -15.43 -8.92 -8.83
C THR A 77 -16.09 -9.27 -7.50
N GLY A 78 -17.40 -9.54 -7.53
CA GLY A 78 -18.17 -9.88 -6.34
C GLY A 78 -18.80 -8.69 -5.58
N THR A 79 -18.60 -7.46 -6.05
CA THR A 79 -19.24 -6.27 -5.49
C THR A 79 -19.92 -5.42 -6.56
N ARG A 80 -20.91 -4.60 -6.13
CA ARG A 80 -21.53 -3.58 -6.98
C ARG A 80 -21.02 -2.17 -6.64
N ILE A 81 -20.14 -2.06 -5.66
CA ILE A 81 -19.55 -0.79 -5.25
C ILE A 81 -18.49 -0.42 -6.27
N LYS A 82 -18.67 0.72 -6.92
CA LYS A 82 -17.68 1.26 -7.83
C LYS A 82 -16.60 1.99 -7.04
N LEU A 83 -15.35 1.68 -7.36
CA LEU A 83 -14.17 2.34 -6.83
C LEU A 83 -13.45 3.04 -7.97
N ARG A 84 -13.02 4.27 -7.74
CA ARG A 84 -12.15 4.97 -8.66
C ARG A 84 -10.78 4.30 -8.66
N THR A 85 -10.31 3.88 -9.82
CA THR A 85 -9.02 3.21 -10.00
C THR A 85 -8.28 3.89 -11.14
N CYS A 86 -7.09 4.39 -10.85
CA CYS A 86 -6.22 5.04 -11.82
C CYS A 86 -5.06 4.10 -12.15
N ARG A 87 -4.83 3.85 -13.45
CA ARG A 87 -3.79 2.94 -13.94
C ARG A 87 -3.21 3.46 -15.24
N SER A 88 -1.95 3.13 -15.50
CA SER A 88 -1.40 3.39 -16.82
C SER A 88 -1.99 2.44 -17.86
N ARG A 89 -2.01 2.86 -19.11
CA ARG A 89 -2.51 2.03 -20.22
C ARG A 89 -1.75 0.71 -20.32
N HIS A 90 -0.44 0.75 -20.14
CA HIS A 90 0.36 -0.48 -20.18
C HIS A 90 0.06 -1.42 -19.00
N GLN A 91 -0.21 -0.91 -17.81
CA GLN A 91 -0.63 -1.72 -16.69
C GLN A 91 -1.96 -2.45 -16.97
N MET A 92 -2.91 -1.75 -17.60
CA MET A 92 -4.18 -2.36 -18.02
C MET A 92 -3.95 -3.46 -19.08
N GLU A 93 -3.03 -3.23 -20.02
CA GLU A 93 -2.65 -4.21 -21.03
C GLU A 93 -2.01 -5.45 -20.40
N LEU A 94 -1.02 -5.28 -19.50
CA LEU A 94 -0.39 -6.38 -18.78
C LEU A 94 -1.39 -7.19 -17.97
N GLN A 95 -2.30 -6.53 -17.24
CA GLN A 95 -3.35 -7.23 -16.49
C GLN A 95 -4.28 -8.03 -17.38
N SER A 96 -4.61 -7.50 -18.57
CA SER A 96 -5.41 -8.23 -19.55
C SER A 96 -4.68 -9.47 -20.09
N GLU A 97 -3.40 -9.36 -20.39
CA GLU A 97 -2.57 -10.46 -20.85
C GLU A 97 -2.36 -11.53 -19.77
N GLU A 98 -2.14 -11.11 -18.52
CA GLU A 98 -2.00 -12.01 -17.37
C GLU A 98 -3.31 -12.78 -17.13
N GLY A 99 -4.45 -12.09 -17.17
CA GLY A 99 -5.78 -12.72 -17.05
C GLY A 99 -6.02 -13.77 -18.14
N LYS A 100 -5.67 -13.48 -19.40
CA LYS A 100 -5.73 -14.44 -20.50
C LYS A 100 -4.79 -15.63 -20.26
N SER A 101 -3.56 -15.38 -19.84
CA SER A 101 -2.57 -16.41 -19.55
C SER A 101 -3.02 -17.33 -18.42
N TYR A 102 -3.56 -16.76 -17.34
CA TYR A 102 -4.12 -17.53 -16.23
C TYR A 102 -5.28 -18.44 -16.70
N PHE A 103 -6.19 -17.90 -17.52
CA PHE A 103 -7.33 -18.67 -18.03
C PHE A 103 -6.90 -19.82 -18.95
N LEU A 104 -5.85 -19.61 -19.75
CA LEU A 104 -5.39 -20.60 -20.73
C LEU A 104 -4.43 -21.63 -20.12
N ARG A 105 -3.63 -21.26 -19.12
CA ARG A 105 -2.54 -22.09 -18.57
C ARG A 105 -2.77 -22.52 -17.14
N GLY A 106 -3.73 -21.91 -16.41
CA GLY A 106 -4.07 -22.24 -15.03
C GLY A 106 -3.04 -21.81 -13.96
N HIS A 107 -2.08 -20.97 -14.32
CA HIS A 107 -1.08 -20.44 -13.37
C HIS A 107 -0.60 -19.06 -13.81
N ASN A 108 -0.11 -18.27 -12.86
CA ASN A 108 0.52 -16.97 -13.13
C ASN A 108 1.87 -17.19 -13.82
N ASP A 109 2.14 -16.38 -14.84
CA ASP A 109 3.41 -16.41 -15.54
C ASP A 109 4.46 -15.57 -14.76
N PRO A 110 5.56 -16.18 -14.27
CA PRO A 110 6.61 -15.43 -13.60
C PRO A 110 7.24 -14.33 -14.47
N ALA A 111 7.26 -14.50 -15.79
CA ALA A 111 7.75 -13.51 -16.72
C ALA A 111 6.81 -12.28 -16.78
N ALA A 112 5.50 -12.49 -16.70
CA ALA A 112 4.53 -11.40 -16.61
C ALA A 112 4.71 -10.57 -15.35
N LEU A 113 4.94 -11.21 -14.19
CA LEU A 113 5.23 -10.51 -12.94
C LEU A 113 6.53 -9.72 -13.02
N ALA A 114 7.58 -10.28 -13.61
CA ALA A 114 8.86 -9.58 -13.80
C ALA A 114 8.69 -8.37 -14.73
N ALA A 115 7.93 -8.50 -15.80
CA ALA A 115 7.61 -7.39 -16.72
C ALA A 115 6.82 -6.28 -16.01
N PHE A 116 5.85 -6.63 -15.17
CA PHE A 116 5.08 -5.69 -14.38
C PHE A 116 5.99 -4.89 -13.42
N ASN A 117 6.86 -5.57 -12.66
CA ASN A 117 7.77 -4.92 -11.73
C ASN A 117 8.78 -4.00 -12.43
N MET A 118 9.28 -4.41 -13.59
CA MET A 118 10.17 -3.59 -14.40
C MET A 118 9.46 -2.34 -14.93
N TYR A 119 8.22 -2.50 -15.39
CA TYR A 119 7.41 -1.39 -15.87
C TYR A 119 7.10 -0.40 -14.75
N ASP A 120 6.70 -0.88 -13.57
CA ASP A 120 6.41 -0.04 -12.42
C ASP A 120 7.64 0.78 -11.98
N LYS A 121 8.82 0.20 -12.05
CA LYS A 121 10.08 0.92 -11.84
C LYS A 121 10.29 2.00 -12.91
N ASN A 122 10.15 1.67 -14.18
CA ASN A 122 10.34 2.61 -15.28
C ASN A 122 9.34 3.77 -15.20
N MET A 123 8.11 3.50 -14.79
CA MET A 123 7.08 4.52 -14.58
C MET A 123 7.49 5.52 -13.49
N ARG A 124 7.98 5.03 -12.34
CA ARG A 124 8.47 5.90 -11.25
C ARG A 124 9.68 6.73 -11.68
N ASP A 125 10.63 6.11 -12.38
CA ASP A 125 11.81 6.81 -12.90
C ASP A 125 11.38 7.92 -13.88
N ARG A 126 10.39 7.66 -14.75
CA ARG A 126 9.88 8.67 -15.70
C ARG A 126 9.13 9.80 -15.01
N ILE A 127 8.32 9.51 -13.98
CA ILE A 127 7.67 10.54 -13.18
C ILE A 127 8.72 11.45 -12.52
N ALA A 128 9.76 10.86 -11.92
CA ALA A 128 10.82 11.60 -11.27
C ALA A 128 11.58 12.52 -12.26
N GLU A 129 11.94 12.00 -13.44
CA GLU A 129 12.60 12.75 -14.51
C GLU A 129 11.75 13.94 -14.97
N LEU A 130 10.47 13.70 -15.26
CA LEU A 130 9.56 14.76 -15.70
C LEU A 130 9.28 15.80 -14.61
N ALA A 131 9.24 15.38 -13.34
CA ALA A 131 9.05 16.29 -12.21
C ALA A 131 10.28 17.21 -12.02
N ASP A 132 11.50 16.69 -12.24
CA ASP A 132 12.73 17.48 -12.18
C ASP A 132 12.81 18.52 -13.33
N GLU A 133 12.29 18.17 -14.50
CA GLU A 133 12.27 19.04 -15.67
C GLU A 133 11.12 20.07 -15.66
N ASN A 134 10.01 19.76 -14.96
CA ASN A 134 8.78 20.54 -15.01
C ASN A 134 8.30 20.96 -13.61
N PRO A 135 8.62 22.18 -13.16
CA PRO A 135 8.20 22.67 -11.84
C PRO A 135 6.69 22.58 -11.57
N ARG A 136 5.85 22.71 -12.60
CA ARG A 136 4.39 22.60 -12.46
C ARG A 136 3.94 21.19 -12.07
N LEU A 137 4.66 20.16 -12.56
CA LEU A 137 4.36 18.77 -12.16
C LEU A 137 4.76 18.55 -10.71
N LEU A 138 5.87 19.16 -10.26
CA LEU A 138 6.31 19.10 -8.87
C LEU A 138 5.32 19.81 -7.93
N GLU A 139 4.78 20.99 -8.35
CA GLU A 139 3.75 21.71 -7.58
C GLU A 139 2.47 20.91 -7.42
N ALA A 140 2.08 20.10 -8.40
CA ALA A 140 0.90 19.24 -8.32
C ALA A 140 1.08 18.00 -7.41
N LEU A 141 2.34 17.68 -7.01
CA LEU A 141 2.66 16.58 -6.09
C LEU A 141 2.66 16.99 -4.61
N ILE A 142 2.64 18.30 -4.31
CA ILE A 142 2.73 18.88 -2.96
C ILE A 142 1.35 19.29 -2.46
#